data_0008d4e3d1294fd5d007c749ad70bbdf
#
_entry.id   0008d4e3d1294fd5d007c749ad70bbdf
#
_cell.length_a   1.000
_cell.length_b   1.000
_cell.length_c   1.000
_cell.angle_alpha   90.00
_cell.angle_beta   90.00
_cell.angle_gamma   90.00
#
_symmetry.space_group_name_H-M   'P 1'
#
loop_
_entity.id
_entity.type
_entity.pdbx_description
1 polymer ?
#
loop_
_entity_poly.entity_id
_entity_poly.type
_entity_poly.pdbx_seq_one_letter_code
_entity_poly.pdbx_strand_id
1 'polypeptide(L)'
;MNNQNIKVGIDIGTSKVVCLIVESTSEGLKVLGLGTHPSKGLKNGVVVDIESTVLAIQEATNKAELMSGVRVHQAYVGISGGSSNGCLLYTSPSPRDQSG
;
A
#
# COMPACT_ATOMS: atom_id res chain seq x y z
N MET A 1 3.45 12.39 17.86
CA MET A 1 2.19 12.57 17.25
C MET A 1 1.43 11.27 17.14
N ASN A 2 0.17 11.37 17.29
CA ASN A 2 -0.65 10.20 17.38
C ASN A 2 -1.09 9.75 15.98
N ASN A 3 -0.79 8.52 15.61
CA ASN A 3 -1.17 8.00 14.30
C ASN A 3 -2.35 7.06 14.35
N GLN A 4 -3.12 7.11 15.41
CA GLN A 4 -4.21 6.17 15.55
C GLN A 4 -5.28 6.35 14.49
N ASN A 5 -5.40 7.54 13.94
CA ASN A 5 -6.42 7.79 12.94
C ASN A 5 -5.93 7.61 11.52
N ILE A 6 -4.70 7.19 11.36
CA ILE A 6 -4.13 7.03 10.04
C ILE A 6 -4.32 5.59 9.59
N LYS A 7 -4.84 5.43 8.38
CA LYS A 7 -5.04 4.12 7.80
C LYS A 7 -4.37 4.08 6.45
N VAL A 8 -3.80 2.93 6.12
CA VAL A 8 -3.09 2.75 4.87
C VAL A 8 -3.69 1.54 4.17
N GLY A 9 -4.02 1.72 2.91
CA GLY A 9 -4.53 0.63 2.09
C GLY A 9 -3.66 0.46 0.87
N ILE A 10 -3.44 -0.77 0.48
CA ILE A 10 -2.69 -1.09 -0.72
C ILE A 10 -3.57 -1.97 -1.59
N ASP A 11 -3.77 -1.55 -2.83
CA ASP A 11 -4.57 -2.30 -3.78
C ASP A 11 -3.66 -2.84 -4.86
N ILE A 12 -3.59 -4.16 -4.95
CA ILE A 12 -2.76 -4.82 -5.94
C ILE A 12 -3.65 -5.19 -7.11
N GLY A 13 -3.46 -4.48 -8.22
CA GLY A 13 -4.24 -4.73 -9.41
C GLY A 13 -3.45 -5.46 -10.45
N THR A 14 -4.05 -5.68 -11.60
CA THR A 14 -3.40 -6.43 -12.67
C THR A 14 -2.34 -5.63 -13.38
N SER A 15 -2.43 -4.31 -13.37
CA SER A 15 -1.47 -3.48 -14.07
C SER A 15 -0.74 -2.50 -13.19
N LYS A 16 -1.21 -2.31 -11.97
CA LYS A 16 -0.55 -1.35 -11.08
C LYS A 16 -0.89 -1.65 -9.64
N VAL A 17 -0.08 -1.12 -8.76
CA VAL A 17 -0.34 -1.18 -7.32
C VAL A 17 -0.58 0.25 -6.85
N VAL A 18 -1.57 0.42 -6.00
CA VAL A 18 -1.93 1.74 -5.48
C VAL A 18 -1.80 1.70 -3.96
N CYS A 19 -1.14 2.68 -3.40
CA CYS A 19 -1.05 2.83 -1.94
C CYS A 19 -1.75 4.12 -1.56
N LEU A 20 -2.69 4.03 -0.63
CA LEU A 20 -3.47 5.17 -0.22
C LEU A 20 -3.33 5.35 1.28
N ILE A 21 -2.97 6.56 1.70
CA ILE A 21 -2.86 6.90 3.11
C ILE A 21 -3.94 7.91 3.43
N VAL A 22 -4.79 7.57 4.38
CA VAL A 22 -5.91 8.44 4.76
C VAL A 22 -5.90 8.67 6.26
N GLU A 23 -6.53 9.74 6.66
CA GLU A 23 -6.73 10.04 8.05
C GLU A 23 -8.22 10.09 8.33
N SER A 24 -8.64 9.42 9.39
CA SER A 24 -10.03 9.44 9.79
C SER A 24 -10.25 10.67 10.66
N THR A 25 -11.15 11.54 10.26
CA THR A 25 -11.44 12.76 11.00
C THR A 25 -12.92 12.79 11.36
N SER A 26 -13.30 13.74 12.17
CA SER A 26 -14.69 13.87 12.55
C SER A 26 -15.57 14.20 11.35
N GLU A 27 -14.98 14.70 10.29
CA GLU A 27 -15.74 15.05 9.10
C GLU A 27 -15.64 13.99 8.02
N GLY A 28 -14.97 12.88 8.26
CA GLY A 28 -14.83 11.83 7.30
C GLY A 28 -13.38 11.49 7.06
N LEU A 29 -13.09 10.92 5.91
CA LEU A 29 -11.74 10.50 5.58
C LEU A 29 -11.04 11.59 4.78
N LYS A 30 -9.79 11.83 5.13
CA LYS A 30 -8.98 12.80 4.42
C LYS A 30 -7.80 12.07 3.81
N VAL A 31 -7.60 12.24 2.52
CA VAL A 31 -6.48 11.59 1.83
C VAL A 31 -5.22 12.38 2.12
N LEU A 32 -4.23 11.73 2.70
CA LEU A 32 -2.96 12.34 2.99
C LEU A 32 -1.92 12.07 1.93
N GLY A 33 -1.98 10.90 1.32
CA GLY A 33 -1.03 10.56 0.28
C GLY A 33 -1.53 9.46 -0.60
N LEU A 34 -1.05 9.44 -1.81
CA LEU A 34 -1.41 8.43 -2.80
C LEU A 34 -0.20 8.13 -3.64
N GLY A 35 0.12 6.86 -3.78
CA GLY A 35 1.22 6.45 -4.63
C GLY A 35 0.77 5.31 -5.53
N THR A 36 1.28 5.29 -6.74
CA THR A 36 1.00 4.20 -7.67
C THR A 36 2.28 3.78 -8.35
N HIS A 37 2.31 2.54 -8.78
CA HIS A 37 3.47 2.03 -9.51
C HIS A 37 3.00 0.88 -10.40
N PRO A 38 3.46 0.85 -11.64
CA PRO A 38 3.05 -0.22 -12.54
C PRO A 38 3.52 -1.58 -12.02
N SER A 39 2.72 -2.59 -12.25
CA SER A 39 3.07 -3.92 -11.81
C SER A 39 2.46 -4.92 -12.79
N LYS A 40 3.22 -5.94 -13.11
CA LYS A 40 2.72 -7.03 -13.93
C LYS A 40 2.77 -8.34 -13.15
N GLY A 41 2.85 -8.25 -11.84
CA GLY A 41 2.99 -9.44 -11.03
C GLY A 41 1.69 -10.18 -10.76
N LEU A 42 0.55 -9.60 -11.16
CA LEU A 42 -0.73 -10.21 -10.90
C LEU A 42 -1.40 -10.60 -12.20
N LYS A 43 -1.91 -11.82 -12.27
CA LYS A 43 -2.64 -12.28 -13.44
C LYS A 43 -3.83 -13.09 -12.96
N ASN A 44 -5.01 -12.68 -13.40
CA ASN A 44 -6.27 -13.37 -13.03
C ASN A 44 -6.42 -13.46 -11.52
N GLY A 45 -5.99 -12.43 -10.81
CA GLY A 45 -6.12 -12.40 -9.36
C GLY A 45 -5.08 -13.23 -8.63
N VAL A 46 -4.08 -13.74 -9.34
CA VAL A 46 -3.04 -14.57 -8.73
C VAL A 46 -1.71 -13.90 -8.94
N VAL A 47 -0.89 -13.88 -7.90
CA VAL A 47 0.44 -13.29 -8.00
C VAL A 47 1.32 -14.29 -8.74
N VAL A 48 1.80 -13.89 -9.93
CA VAL A 48 2.65 -14.74 -10.73
C VAL A 48 4.09 -14.27 -10.77
N ASP A 49 4.34 -13.03 -10.31
CA ASP A 49 5.70 -12.49 -10.25
C ASP A 49 5.84 -11.77 -8.93
N ILE A 50 6.37 -12.47 -7.96
CA ILE A 50 6.45 -11.92 -6.61
C ILE A 50 7.39 -10.73 -6.55
N GLU A 51 8.52 -10.80 -7.25
CA GLU A 51 9.48 -9.71 -7.20
C GLU A 51 8.90 -8.42 -7.76
N SER A 52 8.18 -8.55 -8.88
CA SER A 52 7.58 -7.37 -9.49
C SER A 52 6.53 -6.78 -8.57
N THR A 53 5.75 -7.65 -7.92
CA THR A 53 4.71 -7.18 -7.02
C THR A 53 5.30 -6.50 -5.80
N VAL A 54 6.33 -7.09 -5.22
CA VAL A 54 6.96 -6.50 -4.04
C VAL A 54 7.57 -5.14 -4.38
N LEU A 55 8.23 -5.05 -5.51
CA LEU A 55 8.81 -3.77 -5.92
C LEU A 55 7.73 -2.74 -6.12
N ALA A 56 6.62 -3.12 -6.75
CA ALA A 56 5.55 -2.17 -6.98
C ALA A 56 4.95 -1.69 -5.66
N ILE A 57 4.80 -2.59 -4.71
CA ILE A 57 4.28 -2.21 -3.40
C ILE A 57 5.23 -1.23 -2.74
N GLN A 58 6.52 -1.50 -2.78
CA GLN A 58 7.50 -0.63 -2.16
C GLN A 58 7.51 0.74 -2.81
N GLU A 59 7.46 0.79 -4.14
CA GLU A 59 7.50 2.06 -4.83
C GLU A 59 6.22 2.86 -4.62
N ALA A 60 5.07 2.20 -4.67
CA ALA A 60 3.82 2.90 -4.44
C ALA A 60 3.77 3.44 -3.01
N THR A 61 4.22 2.64 -2.06
CA THR A 61 4.23 3.04 -0.66
C THR A 61 5.17 4.22 -0.45
N ASN A 62 6.36 4.17 -1.05
CA ASN A 62 7.29 5.28 -0.93
C ASN A 62 6.69 6.59 -1.45
N LYS A 63 6.02 6.52 -2.57
CA LYS A 63 5.41 7.72 -3.13
C LYS A 63 4.35 8.27 -2.19
N ALA A 64 3.54 7.41 -1.63
CA ALA A 64 2.51 7.85 -0.70
C ALA A 64 3.12 8.42 0.56
N GLU A 65 4.20 7.82 1.05
CA GLU A 65 4.88 8.33 2.22
C GLU A 65 5.45 9.71 1.97
N LEU A 66 6.07 9.91 0.82
CA LEU A 66 6.63 11.20 0.51
C LEU A 66 5.56 12.28 0.42
N MET A 67 4.42 11.93 -0.14
CA MET A 67 3.36 12.89 -0.30
C MET A 67 2.71 13.22 1.05
N SER A 68 2.51 12.22 1.89
CA SER A 68 1.79 12.41 3.13
C SER A 68 2.66 12.87 4.28
N GLY A 69 3.94 12.57 4.23
CA GLY A 69 4.82 12.80 5.35
C GLY A 69 4.65 11.76 6.45
N VAL A 70 3.92 10.70 6.18
CA VAL A 70 3.63 9.66 7.14
C VAL A 70 4.43 8.43 6.77
N ARG A 71 5.03 7.80 7.78
CA ARG A 71 5.76 6.56 7.55
C ARG A 71 4.81 5.38 7.71
N VAL A 72 4.82 4.49 6.74
CA VAL A 72 3.92 3.34 6.73
C VAL A 72 4.59 2.19 7.45
N HIS A 73 3.97 1.70 8.51
CA HIS A 73 4.46 0.53 9.23
C HIS A 73 3.63 -0.68 8.90
N GLN A 74 2.35 -0.52 8.68
CA GLN A 74 1.49 -1.62 8.30
C GLN A 74 0.35 -1.08 7.47
N ALA A 75 -0.21 -1.92 6.64
CA ALA A 75 -1.25 -1.51 5.73
C ALA A 75 -2.18 -2.67 5.46
N TYR A 76 -3.40 -2.36 5.06
CA TYR A 76 -4.33 -3.38 4.62
C TYR A 76 -4.13 -3.59 3.14
N VAL A 77 -3.95 -4.82 2.73
CA VAL A 77 -3.66 -5.15 1.34
C VAL A 77 -4.84 -5.91 0.75
N GLY A 78 -5.34 -5.42 -0.37
CA GLY A 78 -6.38 -6.10 -1.11
C GLY A 78 -5.89 -6.44 -2.49
N ILE A 79 -6.40 -7.52 -3.05
CA ILE A 79 -6.06 -7.92 -4.40
C ILE A 79 -7.32 -7.78 -5.24
N SER A 80 -7.23 -6.94 -6.27
CA SER A 80 -8.38 -6.72 -7.13
C SER A 80 -8.26 -7.61 -8.36
N GLY A 81 -9.38 -7.78 -9.02
CA GLY A 81 -9.37 -8.56 -10.25
C GLY A 81 -9.55 -10.04 -10.05
N GLY A 82 -9.56 -10.51 -8.83
CA GLY A 82 -9.78 -11.90 -8.56
C GLY A 82 -11.11 -12.11 -7.88
N SER A 83 -11.48 -13.36 -7.67
CA SER A 83 -12.69 -13.65 -6.97
C SER A 83 -12.50 -13.58 -5.47
N SER A 84 -11.29 -13.48 -5.04
CA SER A 84 -11.00 -13.48 -3.62
C SER A 84 -11.21 -12.09 -3.05
N ASN A 85 -11.81 -12.04 -1.90
CA ASN A 85 -11.98 -10.77 -1.23
C ASN A 85 -11.05 -10.65 -0.06
N GLY A 86 -9.97 -11.36 -0.08
CA GLY A 86 -9.06 -11.32 1.02
C GLY A 86 -8.46 -9.96 1.22
N CYS A 87 -8.38 -9.55 2.46
CA CYS A 87 -7.70 -8.34 2.82
C CYS A 87 -6.66 -8.72 3.85
N LEU A 88 -5.41 -8.56 3.49
CA LEU A 88 -4.32 -8.96 4.36
C LEU A 88 -3.68 -7.76 4.98
N LEU A 89 -3.18 -7.92 6.18
CA LEU A 89 -2.47 -6.85 6.83
C LEU A 89 -1.01 -6.96 6.44
N TYR A 90 -0.51 -5.93 5.81
CA TYR A 90 0.88 -5.87 5.41
C TYR A 90 1.66 -5.12 6.48
N THR A 91 2.74 -5.70 6.94
CA THR A 91 3.59 -5.04 7.90
C THR A 91 4.92 -4.79 7.22
N SER A 92 5.31 -3.52 7.20
CA SER A 92 6.54 -3.14 6.56
C SER A 92 7.71 -3.78 7.28
N PRO A 93 8.65 -4.36 6.55
CA PRO A 93 9.80 -4.99 7.19
C PRO A 93 10.70 -3.92 7.65
N SER A 94 10.82 -3.23 8.29
CA SER A 94 11.59 -2.14 8.77
C SER A 94 13.04 -2.16 8.47
N PRO A 95 13.52 -2.87 7.55
CA PRO A 95 14.95 -2.85 7.33
C PRO A 95 15.44 -1.51 6.98
N ARG A 96 14.62 -0.70 6.55
CA ARG A 96 15.10 0.57 6.21
C ARG A 96 15.60 1.28 7.39
N ASP A 97 15.29 0.83 8.53
CA ASP A 97 15.77 1.47 9.67
C ASP A 97 17.23 1.44 9.73
N GLN A 98 17.79 0.34 9.40
CA GLN A 98 19.18 0.31 9.51
C GLN A 98 19.75 0.77 8.30
N SER A 99 19.09 0.82 7.28
CA SER A 99 19.73 1.33 6.15
C SER A 99 19.80 2.78 6.29
N GLY A 100 19.23 3.12 7.20
CA GLY A 100 19.35 4.60 7.45
C GLY A 100 19.85 4.59 7.21
#